data_2ad166672341771ae2a3f730289d2194
#
_entry.id   2ad166672341771ae2a3f730289d2194
#
_cell.length_a   1.000
_cell.length_b   1.000
_cell.length_c   1.000
_cell.angle_alpha   90.00
_cell.angle_beta   90.00
_cell.angle_gamma   90.00
#
_symmetry.space_group_name_H-M   'P 1'
#
loop_
_entity.id
_entity.type
_entity.pdbx_description
1 polymer ?
#
loop_
_entity_poly.entity_id
_entity_poly.type
_entity_poly.pdbx_seq_one_letter_code
_entity_poly.pdbx_strand_id
1 'polypeptide(L)'
;MGENRVAVISVIVEDRTIASSINAILSEFGDYIVGRMGVPYKAKNISVMCVIADAPAEVLNGLTGKIGSLKGVTAKTLMRKI
;
A
#
# COMPACT_ATOMS: atom_id res chain seq x y z
N MET A 1 11.93 -14.98 12.45
CA MET A 1 11.79 -14.58 11.06
C MET A 1 10.66 -15.32 10.42
N GLY A 2 9.70 -14.64 9.97
CA GLY A 2 8.61 -15.24 9.26
C GLY A 2 8.96 -15.58 7.82
N GLU A 3 8.27 -16.55 7.27
CA GLU A 3 8.34 -16.81 5.85
C GLU A 3 7.67 -15.66 5.10
N ASN A 4 8.15 -15.44 3.89
CA ASN A 4 7.58 -14.38 3.07
C ASN A 4 6.19 -14.74 2.56
N ARG A 5 5.40 -13.70 2.39
CA ARG A 5 4.09 -13.77 1.76
C ARG A 5 4.10 -12.83 0.57
N VAL A 6 3.38 -13.20 -0.48
CA VAL A 6 3.08 -12.28 -1.56
C VAL A 6 1.78 -11.57 -1.20
N ALA A 7 1.79 -10.25 -1.31
CA ALA A 7 0.65 -9.44 -0.90
C ALA A 7 0.21 -8.50 -2.01
N VAL A 8 -1.08 -8.29 -2.07
CA VAL A 8 -1.69 -7.23 -2.87
C VAL A 8 -2.34 -6.26 -1.89
N ILE A 9 -1.85 -5.04 -1.86
CA ILE A 9 -2.35 -4.02 -0.96
C ILE A 9 -3.18 -3.06 -1.79
N SER A 10 -4.49 -3.02 -1.50
CA SER A 10 -5.42 -2.15 -2.19
C SER A 10 -5.61 -0.88 -1.39
N VAL A 11 -5.48 0.27 -2.05
CA VAL A 11 -5.48 1.56 -1.37
C VAL A 11 -6.44 2.50 -2.10
N ILE A 12 -7.34 3.14 -1.35
CA ILE A 12 -8.19 4.19 -1.88
C ILE A 12 -7.85 5.48 -1.14
N VAL A 13 -7.52 6.51 -1.90
CA VAL A 13 -7.06 7.79 -1.37
C VAL A 13 -8.10 8.85 -1.68
N GLU A 14 -8.79 9.33 -0.66
CA GLU A 14 -9.81 10.36 -0.83
C GLU A 14 -9.24 11.76 -0.72
N ASP A 15 -8.06 11.91 -0.10
CA ASP A 15 -7.39 13.19 0.06
C ASP A 15 -6.10 13.17 -0.77
N ARG A 16 -6.14 13.83 -1.92
CA ARG A 16 -5.02 13.80 -2.87
C ARG A 16 -3.77 14.52 -2.34
N THR A 17 -3.91 15.35 -1.31
CA THR A 17 -2.75 16.01 -0.71
C THR A 17 -1.87 15.03 0.06
N ILE A 18 -2.36 13.81 0.32
CA ILE A 18 -1.66 12.77 1.06
C ILE A 18 -0.67 11.99 0.18
N ALA A 19 -0.66 12.22 -1.13
CA ALA A 19 0.15 11.42 -2.06
C ALA A 19 1.62 11.38 -1.68
N SER A 20 2.19 12.51 -1.25
CA SER A 20 3.61 12.55 -0.88
C SER A 20 3.89 11.69 0.36
N SER A 21 2.97 11.65 1.31
CA SER A 21 3.12 10.80 2.49
C SER A 21 3.08 9.32 2.13
N ILE A 22 2.18 8.95 1.22
CA ILE A 22 2.12 7.57 0.75
C ILE A 22 3.41 7.19 0.03
N ASN A 23 3.91 8.06 -0.84
CA ASN A 23 5.15 7.80 -1.56
C ASN A 23 6.33 7.65 -0.62
N ALA A 24 6.39 8.44 0.45
CA ALA A 24 7.45 8.33 1.45
C ALA A 24 7.40 6.96 2.15
N ILE A 25 6.22 6.49 2.51
CA ILE A 25 6.04 5.17 3.12
C ILE A 25 6.48 4.08 2.14
N LEU A 26 6.05 4.17 0.89
CA LEU A 26 6.42 3.16 -0.11
C LEU A 26 7.93 3.14 -0.35
N SER A 27 8.59 4.28 -0.31
CA SER A 27 10.05 4.35 -0.42
C SER A 27 10.72 3.67 0.77
N GLU A 28 10.20 3.86 1.96
CA GLU A 28 10.73 3.23 3.16
C GLU A 28 10.70 1.70 3.05
N PHE A 29 9.67 1.15 2.40
CA PHE A 29 9.49 -0.29 2.22
C PHE A 29 9.93 -0.77 0.84
N GLY A 30 10.72 0.04 0.13
CA GLY A 30 11.04 -0.21 -1.29
C GLY A 30 11.64 -1.57 -1.58
N ASP A 31 12.45 -2.09 -0.65
CA ASP A 31 13.11 -3.39 -0.86
C ASP A 31 12.11 -4.55 -0.94
N TYR A 32 10.92 -4.36 -0.41
CA TYR A 32 9.90 -5.41 -0.39
C TYR A 32 8.89 -5.27 -1.51
N ILE A 33 8.89 -4.15 -2.23
CA ILE A 33 7.87 -3.86 -3.23
C ILE A 33 8.29 -4.42 -4.58
N VAL A 34 7.44 -5.28 -5.13
CA VAL A 34 7.64 -5.90 -6.45
C VAL A 34 7.17 -4.96 -7.56
N GLY A 35 6.07 -4.27 -7.33
CA GLY A 35 5.51 -3.35 -8.30
C GLY A 35 4.34 -2.60 -7.71
N ARG A 36 3.92 -1.55 -8.41
CA ARG A 36 2.77 -0.78 -7.96
C ARG A 36 2.11 -0.11 -9.15
N MET A 37 0.83 0.17 -9.00
CA MET A 37 0.05 0.86 -10.01
C MET A 37 -0.87 1.85 -9.31
N GLY A 38 -0.98 3.04 -9.86
CA GLY A 38 -1.87 4.06 -9.34
C GLY A 38 -2.72 4.63 -10.45
N VAL A 39 -4.01 4.80 -10.18
CA VAL A 39 -4.97 5.34 -11.13
C VAL A 39 -5.70 6.51 -10.49
N PRO A 40 -5.49 7.74 -10.99
CA PRO A 40 -6.30 8.87 -10.53
C PRO A 40 -7.71 8.75 -11.12
N TYR A 41 -8.70 8.75 -10.28
CA TYR A 41 -10.10 8.66 -10.73
C TYR A 41 -10.75 10.03 -10.55
N LYS A 42 -10.61 10.85 -11.56
CA LYS A 42 -10.96 12.27 -11.48
C LYS A 42 -12.44 12.50 -11.24
N ALA A 43 -13.29 11.64 -11.81
CA ALA A 43 -14.74 11.79 -11.67
C ALA A 43 -15.21 11.77 -10.23
N LYS A 44 -14.46 11.08 -9.34
CA LYS A 44 -14.78 11.02 -7.91
C LYS A 44 -13.75 11.72 -7.04
N ASN A 45 -12.77 12.37 -7.67
CA ASN A 45 -11.71 13.09 -6.96
C ASN A 45 -10.95 12.20 -5.97
N ILE A 46 -10.68 10.97 -6.38
CA ILE A 46 -9.93 10.00 -5.58
C ILE A 46 -8.77 9.43 -6.39
N SER A 47 -7.88 8.73 -5.72
CA SER A 47 -6.88 7.89 -6.37
C SER A 47 -7.02 6.47 -5.86
N VAL A 48 -6.83 5.50 -6.75
CA VAL A 48 -6.87 4.08 -6.41
C VAL A 48 -5.49 3.51 -6.70
N MET A 49 -4.92 2.81 -5.73
CA MET A 49 -3.58 2.24 -5.87
C MET A 49 -3.60 0.76 -5.56
N CYS A 50 -2.70 0.04 -6.21
CA CYS A 50 -2.44 -1.36 -5.93
C CYS A 50 -0.93 -1.52 -5.77
N VAL A 51 -0.51 -2.10 -4.65
CA VAL A 51 0.90 -2.34 -4.36
C VAL A 51 1.10 -3.84 -4.21
N ILE A 52 2.08 -4.38 -4.93
CA ILE A 52 2.43 -5.79 -4.84
C ILE A 52 3.75 -5.88 -4.08
N ALA A 53 3.77 -6.66 -3.01
CA ALA A 53 4.93 -6.77 -2.15
C ALA A 53 5.17 -8.24 -1.79
N ASP A 54 6.42 -8.53 -1.44
CA ASP A 54 6.86 -9.85 -1.03
C ASP A 54 7.70 -9.67 0.23
N ALA A 55 7.18 -10.09 1.36
CA ALA A 55 7.81 -9.83 2.65
C ALA A 55 7.19 -10.72 3.73
N PRO A 56 7.84 -10.81 4.92
CA PRO A 56 7.20 -11.45 6.07
C PRO A 56 5.89 -10.76 6.42
N ALA A 57 4.95 -11.51 6.99
CA ALA A 57 3.61 -11.00 7.30
C ALA A 57 3.65 -9.74 8.19
N GLU A 58 4.54 -9.70 9.18
CA GLU A 58 4.61 -8.53 10.06
C GLU A 58 5.06 -7.27 9.31
N VAL A 59 5.93 -7.42 8.30
CA VAL A 59 6.34 -6.28 7.47
C VAL A 59 5.17 -5.79 6.63
N LEU A 60 4.43 -6.74 6.03
CA LEU A 60 3.27 -6.40 5.20
C LEU A 60 2.18 -5.72 6.02
N ASN A 61 1.93 -6.21 7.23
CA ASN A 61 0.95 -5.60 8.13
C ASN A 61 1.39 -4.20 8.57
N GLY A 62 2.69 -4.03 8.81
CA GLY A 62 3.25 -2.73 9.15
C GLY A 62 3.08 -1.72 8.02
N LEU A 63 3.37 -2.15 6.80
CA LEU A 63 3.20 -1.31 5.60
C LEU A 63 1.73 -0.92 5.42
N THR A 64 0.83 -1.90 5.47
CA THR A 64 -0.60 -1.67 5.30
C THR A 64 -1.12 -0.73 6.39
N GLY A 65 -0.68 -0.95 7.63
CA GLY A 65 -1.10 -0.13 8.76
C GLY A 65 -0.63 1.31 8.65
N LYS A 66 0.61 1.53 8.21
CA LYS A 66 1.13 2.88 8.02
C LYS A 66 0.34 3.63 6.94
N ILE A 67 0.06 2.98 5.83
CA ILE A 67 -0.71 3.60 4.75
C ILE A 67 -2.13 3.89 5.23
N GLY A 68 -2.77 2.91 5.86
CA GLY A 68 -4.15 3.03 6.30
C GLY A 68 -4.36 4.01 7.44
N SER A 69 -3.29 4.38 8.17
CA SER A 69 -3.41 5.37 9.25
C SER A 69 -3.46 6.81 8.75
N LEU A 70 -3.15 7.04 7.48
CA LEU A 70 -3.18 8.39 6.92
C LEU A 70 -4.64 8.84 6.75
N LYS A 71 -4.86 10.13 7.00
CA LYS A 71 -6.20 10.69 6.89
C LYS A 71 -6.71 10.60 5.44
N GLY A 72 -7.93 10.12 5.28
CA GLY A 72 -8.56 10.00 3.96
C GLY A 72 -8.05 8.83 3.15
N VAL A 73 -7.40 7.85 3.80
CA VAL A 73 -6.84 6.69 3.12
C VAL A 73 -7.44 5.42 3.70
N THR A 74 -7.89 4.53 2.83
CA THR A 74 -8.33 3.18 3.20
C THR A 74 -7.38 2.18 2.55
N ALA A 75 -6.85 1.25 3.34
CA ALA A 75 -5.95 0.22 2.83
C ALA A 75 -6.37 -1.14 3.33
N LYS A 76 -6.36 -2.12 2.44
CA LYS A 76 -6.63 -3.52 2.76
C LYS A 76 -5.58 -4.37 2.07
N THR A 77 -5.18 -5.45 2.72
CA THR A 77 -4.19 -6.33 2.15
C THR A 77 -4.74 -7.75 2.04
N LEU A 78 -4.42 -8.37 0.92
CA LEU A 78 -4.61 -9.80 0.69
C LEU A 78 -3.22 -10.39 0.59
N MET A 79 -2.94 -11.40 1.41
CA MET A 79 -1.62 -12.01 1.35
C MET A 79 -1.75 -13.52 1.34
N ARG A 80 -0.75 -14.15 0.72
CA ARG A 80 -0.70 -15.60 0.63
C ARG A 80 0.73 -16.06 0.66
N LYS A 81 0.97 -17.12 1.38
CA LYS A 81 2.26 -17.80 1.39
C LYS A 81 2.36 -18.64 0.10
N ILE A 82 3.41 -18.38 -0.64
CA ILE A 82 3.63 -19.10 -1.91
C ILE A 82 4.97 -19.80 -1.89
#